data_b10cf93e6828270a6621c7f951c7a2f1
#
_entry.id   b10cf93e6828270a6621c7f951c7a2f1
#
_cell.length_a   1.000
_cell.length_b   1.000
_cell.length_c   1.000
_cell.angle_alpha   90.00
_cell.angle_beta   90.00
_cell.angle_gamma   90.00
#
_symmetry.space_group_name_H-M   'P 1'
#
loop_
_entity.id
_entity.type
_entity.pdbx_description
1 polymer ?
#
loop_
_entity_poly.entity_id
_entity_poly.type
_entity_poly.pdbx_seq_one_letter_code
_entity_poly.pdbx_strand_id
1 'polypeptide(L)'
;MLLLTNKKDQEDRDNNTSAVATLEKPKVKKPPLYRVILHNDDYTPMEFVVYVLQTFFGFDGDRAQQIMLAVHTHGKGVCGIFTREVAETKSAQVNNFAKENGHPLLSDIEAVSYTHLRAHETPV
;
A
#
# COMPACT_ATOMS: atom_id res chain seq x y z
N MET A 1 36.15 4.03 -27.61
CA MET A 1 35.80 4.16 -27.24
C MET A 1 35.17 3.89 -26.75
N LEU A 2 35.07 4.02 -26.82
CA LEU A 2 34.33 3.99 -26.36
C LEU A 2 33.53 3.57 -26.03
N LEU A 3 33.46 3.72 -26.10
CA LEU A 3 32.62 3.60 -25.73
C LEU A 3 31.78 3.24 -25.51
N LEU A 4 31.86 3.46 -25.63
CA LEU A 4 30.93 3.34 -25.35
C LEU A 4 30.08 2.90 -25.11
N THR A 5 30.31 3.03 -25.13
CA THR A 5 29.39 2.87 -24.80
C THR A 5 28.56 2.55 -24.37
N ASN A 6 28.85 2.86 -24.46
CA ASN A 6 27.93 2.82 -23.96
C ASN A 6 27.07 2.56 -23.73
N LYS A 7 27.10 2.79 -23.78
CA LYS A 7 26.26 2.88 -23.53
C LYS A 7 25.35 2.54 -23.41
N LYS A 8 25.73 2.69 -23.65
CA LYS A 8 24.88 2.68 -23.52
C LYS A 8 24.11 2.12 -23.28
N ASP A 9 24.69 2.26 -23.60
CA ASP A 9 23.88 1.99 -23.33
C ASP A 9 23.24 1.49 -23.01
N GLN A 10 23.60 1.53 -23.17
CA GLN A 10 22.81 1.43 -22.81
C GLN A 10 21.96 1.14 -22.50
N GLU A 11 22.34 1.46 -22.88
CA GLU A 11 21.45 1.48 -22.59
C GLU A 11 20.83 1.05 -22.57
N ASP A 12 21.46 1.20 -23.16
CA ASP A 12 20.66 1.06 -23.05
C ASP A 12 20.29 0.40 -23.07
N ARG A 13 20.69 0.24 -23.56
CA ARG A 13 20.09 -0.04 -23.57
C ARG A 13 19.43 -0.55 -23.57
N ASP A 14 19.86 -0.37 -24.01
CA ASP A 14 19.06 -0.57 -24.02
C ASP A 14 18.66 -1.03 -24.43
N ASN A 15 19.01 -0.98 -25.15
CA ASN A 15 18.36 -1.08 -25.51
C ASN A 15 18.08 -1.68 -26.10
N ASN A 16 18.10 -1.71 -26.69
CA ASN A 16 17.76 -1.99 -27.33
C ASN A 16 17.31 -2.64 -27.55
N THR A 17 17.52 -2.82 -27.83
CA THR A 17 16.92 -3.27 -28.23
C THR A 17 16.29 -3.66 -27.79
N SER A 18 15.97 -3.72 -27.67
CA SER A 18 15.17 -3.81 -27.27
C SER A 18 13.85 -3.42 -27.27
N ALA A 19 13.67 -2.95 -27.81
CA ALA A 19 12.53 -2.23 -28.19
C ALA A 19 11.36 -3.11 -28.29
N VAL A 20 11.60 -4.14 -28.77
CA VAL A 20 10.58 -5.09 -28.94
C VAL A 20 9.79 -5.34 -27.72
N ALA A 21 10.47 -5.51 -26.69
CA ALA A 21 9.81 -5.79 -25.45
C ALA A 21 8.79 -4.77 -25.10
N THR A 22 9.02 -3.59 -25.54
CA THR A 22 8.12 -2.55 -25.16
C THR A 22 6.75 -2.74 -25.70
N LEU A 23 6.64 -3.44 -26.76
CA LEU A 23 5.36 -3.59 -27.34
C LEU A 23 4.41 -4.30 -26.45
N GLU A 24 4.93 -5.11 -25.62
CA GLU A 24 4.09 -5.88 -24.79
C GLU A 24 3.46 -5.12 -23.71
N LYS A 25 4.11 -4.09 -23.33
CA LYS A 25 3.67 -3.34 -22.24
C LYS A 25 2.26 -2.98 -22.24
N PRO A 26 1.74 -2.50 -23.30
CA PRO A 26 0.38 -2.03 -23.29
C PRO A 26 -0.59 -3.07 -22.84
N LYS A 27 -0.22 -4.28 -23.01
CA LYS A 27 -1.13 -5.31 -22.66
C LYS A 27 -1.05 -5.71 -21.23
N VAL A 28 -0.01 -5.34 -20.59
CA VAL A 28 0.17 -5.75 -19.22
C VAL A 28 -0.77 -4.97 -18.35
N LYS A 29 -1.58 -5.64 -17.62
CA LYS A 29 -2.48 -4.98 -16.72
C LYS A 29 -1.82 -4.77 -15.41
N LYS A 30 -2.17 -3.68 -14.77
CA LYS A 30 -1.64 -3.43 -13.47
C LYS A 30 -2.23 -4.43 -12.52
N PRO A 31 -1.45 -4.92 -11.59
CA PRO A 31 -1.99 -5.84 -10.60
C PRO A 31 -2.97 -5.09 -9.73
N PRO A 32 -4.01 -5.75 -9.27
CA PRO A 32 -4.96 -5.09 -8.41
C PRO A 32 -4.28 -4.70 -7.10
N LEU A 33 -4.67 -3.56 -6.58
CA LEU A 33 -4.14 -3.07 -5.32
C LEU A 33 -5.23 -3.12 -4.26
N TYR A 34 -4.78 -3.19 -3.02
CA TYR A 34 -5.69 -3.31 -1.88
C TYR A 34 -5.30 -2.34 -0.79
N ARG A 35 -6.30 -1.77 -0.14
CA ARG A 35 -6.08 -0.91 1.02
C ARG A 35 -6.09 -1.78 2.25
N VAL A 36 -5.18 -1.49 3.17
CA VAL A 36 -5.24 -2.11 4.49
C VAL A 36 -5.98 -1.13 5.39
N ILE A 37 -7.03 -1.62 6.03
CA ILE A 37 -7.93 -0.80 6.83
C ILE A 37 -7.80 -1.18 8.29
N LEU A 38 -7.83 -0.19 9.17
CA LEU A 38 -7.97 -0.44 10.60
C LEU A 38 -9.36 0.02 11.02
N HIS A 39 -10.02 -0.78 11.82
CA HIS A 39 -11.34 -0.46 12.34
C HIS A 39 -11.25 0.03 13.77
N ASN A 40 -12.05 1.01 14.09
CA ASN A 40 -12.09 1.54 15.44
C ASN A 40 -12.84 0.59 16.36
N ASP A 41 -12.43 0.55 17.61
CA ASP A 41 -13.19 -0.14 18.64
C ASP A 41 -13.00 0.63 19.95
N ASP A 42 -13.79 0.28 20.95
CA ASP A 42 -13.82 1.04 22.18
C ASP A 42 -12.81 0.57 23.23
N TYR A 43 -12.10 -0.50 22.95
CA TYR A 43 -11.25 -1.11 23.95
C TYR A 43 -9.77 -1.04 23.67
N THR A 44 -9.36 -0.90 22.45
CA THR A 44 -7.94 -0.85 22.11
C THR A 44 -7.39 0.52 22.47
N PRO A 45 -6.31 0.59 23.25
CA PRO A 45 -5.73 1.88 23.62
C PRO A 45 -5.19 2.62 22.39
N MET A 46 -5.34 3.91 22.39
CA MET A 46 -4.85 4.72 21.28
C MET A 46 -3.36 4.56 21.07
N GLU A 47 -2.62 4.47 22.14
CA GLU A 47 -1.17 4.30 22.00
C GLU A 47 -0.81 2.97 21.37
N PHE A 48 -1.64 1.95 21.55
CA PHE A 48 -1.40 0.67 20.89
C PHE A 48 -1.59 0.82 19.40
N VAL A 49 -2.61 1.56 18.98
CA VAL A 49 -2.87 1.80 17.57
C VAL A 49 -1.70 2.56 16.94
N VAL A 50 -1.20 3.58 17.63
CA VAL A 50 -0.05 4.34 17.17
C VAL A 50 1.16 3.42 17.02
N TYR A 51 1.38 2.56 18.00
CA TYR A 51 2.50 1.63 17.95
C TYR A 51 2.40 0.69 16.75
N VAL A 52 1.21 0.17 16.48
CA VAL A 52 0.97 -0.70 15.34
C VAL A 52 1.28 0.03 14.04
N LEU A 53 0.84 1.27 13.93
CA LEU A 53 1.05 2.05 12.73
C LEU A 53 2.53 2.31 12.50
N GLN A 54 3.26 2.57 13.56
CA GLN A 54 4.69 2.79 13.43
C GLN A 54 5.45 1.50 13.13
N THR A 55 5.06 0.42 13.79
CA THR A 55 5.80 -0.83 13.70
C THR A 55 5.56 -1.58 12.40
N PHE A 56 4.31 -1.69 11.99
CA PHE A 56 3.98 -2.50 10.83
C PHE A 56 3.88 -1.70 9.53
N PHE A 57 3.66 -0.40 9.63
CA PHE A 57 3.50 0.44 8.44
C PHE A 57 4.59 1.50 8.31
N GLY A 58 5.44 1.61 9.30
CA GLY A 58 6.59 2.50 9.19
C GLY A 58 6.30 3.99 9.27
N PHE A 59 5.17 4.38 9.78
CA PHE A 59 4.85 5.79 9.90
C PHE A 59 5.65 6.42 11.04
N ASP A 60 5.95 7.71 10.91
CA ASP A 60 6.58 8.41 12.01
C ASP A 60 5.48 8.73 13.03
N GLY A 61 5.89 9.28 14.17
CA GLY A 61 4.95 9.54 15.25
C GLY A 61 3.81 10.45 14.87
N ASP A 62 4.11 11.51 14.15
CA ASP A 62 3.08 12.48 13.79
C ASP A 62 2.05 11.89 12.85
N ARG A 63 2.52 11.17 11.83
CA ARG A 63 1.62 10.57 10.87
C ARG A 63 0.80 9.47 11.53
N ALA A 64 1.42 8.67 12.39
CA ALA A 64 0.72 7.61 13.10
C ALA A 64 -0.40 8.18 13.96
N GLN A 65 -0.14 9.30 14.62
CA GLN A 65 -1.16 9.97 15.43
C GLN A 65 -2.32 10.44 14.55
N GLN A 66 -2.01 11.01 13.39
CA GLN A 66 -3.06 11.48 12.50
C GLN A 66 -3.95 10.35 12.04
N ILE A 67 -3.34 9.23 11.67
CA ILE A 67 -4.11 8.08 11.22
C ILE A 67 -4.93 7.51 12.36
N MET A 68 -4.35 7.43 13.54
CA MET A 68 -5.06 6.93 14.70
C MET A 68 -6.30 7.79 14.99
N LEU A 69 -6.15 9.11 14.89
CA LEU A 69 -7.27 9.99 15.12
C LEU A 69 -8.34 9.85 14.04
N ALA A 70 -7.92 9.62 12.80
CA ALA A 70 -8.87 9.40 11.72
C ALA A 70 -9.67 8.12 11.96
N VAL A 71 -8.99 7.06 12.40
CA VAL A 71 -9.68 5.81 12.72
C VAL A 71 -10.69 6.04 13.83
N HIS A 72 -10.27 6.76 14.87
CA HIS A 72 -11.14 7.02 16.01
C HIS A 72 -12.35 7.88 15.61
N THR A 73 -12.12 8.87 14.77
CA THR A 73 -13.17 9.81 14.40
C THR A 73 -14.14 9.26 13.36
N HIS A 74 -13.61 8.56 12.37
CA HIS A 74 -14.41 8.09 11.25
C HIS A 74 -14.83 6.63 11.33
N GLY A 75 -14.37 5.92 12.31
CA GLY A 75 -14.70 4.51 12.46
C GLY A 75 -13.74 3.57 11.79
N LYS A 76 -13.00 4.05 10.80
CA LYS A 76 -11.97 3.25 10.16
C LYS A 76 -11.01 4.18 9.43
N GLY A 77 -9.82 3.68 9.13
CA GLY A 77 -8.83 4.47 8.41
C GLY A 77 -7.95 3.58 7.57
N VAL A 78 -7.39 4.16 6.53
CA VAL A 78 -6.52 3.45 5.59
C VAL A 78 -5.09 3.58 6.06
N CYS A 79 -4.39 2.45 6.15
CA CYS A 79 -2.99 2.44 6.57
C CYS A 79 -2.03 2.38 5.41
N GLY A 80 -2.49 1.97 4.25
CA GLY A 80 -1.63 1.89 3.09
C GLY A 80 -2.29 1.12 1.97
N ILE A 81 -1.66 1.15 0.80
CA ILE A 81 -2.16 0.47 -0.38
C ILE A 81 -1.04 -0.41 -0.89
N PHE A 82 -1.34 -1.68 -1.09
CA PHE A 82 -0.34 -2.68 -1.43
C PHE A 82 -0.91 -3.69 -2.41
N THR A 83 -0.05 -4.55 -2.92
CA THR A 83 -0.55 -5.70 -3.67
C THR A 83 -1.31 -6.59 -2.71
N ARG A 84 -2.10 -7.50 -3.25
CA ARG A 84 -2.94 -8.34 -2.42
C ARG A 84 -2.16 -9.11 -1.38
N GLU A 85 -1.07 -9.74 -1.79
CA GLU A 85 -0.29 -10.54 -0.87
C GLU A 85 0.28 -9.74 0.28
N VAL A 86 0.81 -8.58 -0.04
CA VAL A 86 1.39 -7.72 0.99
C VAL A 86 0.30 -7.20 1.90
N ALA A 87 -0.84 -6.80 1.33
CA ALA A 87 -1.95 -6.30 2.13
C ALA A 87 -2.45 -7.37 3.09
N GLU A 88 -2.61 -8.59 2.61
CA GLU A 88 -3.06 -9.69 3.46
C GLU A 88 -2.08 -9.96 4.59
N THR A 89 -0.79 -9.93 4.26
CA THR A 89 0.22 -10.18 5.27
C THR A 89 0.20 -9.10 6.34
N LYS A 90 0.13 -7.84 5.93
CA LYS A 90 0.11 -6.75 6.90
C LYS A 90 -1.12 -6.81 7.78
N SER A 91 -2.27 -7.06 7.18
CA SER A 91 -3.51 -7.16 7.94
C SER A 91 -3.44 -8.30 8.95
N ALA A 92 -2.91 -9.44 8.51
CA ALA A 92 -2.77 -10.59 9.42
C ALA A 92 -1.80 -10.29 10.56
N GLN A 93 -0.71 -9.60 10.27
CA GLN A 93 0.25 -9.22 11.30
C GLN A 93 -0.40 -8.36 12.36
N VAL A 94 -1.19 -7.38 11.94
CA VAL A 94 -1.86 -6.50 12.88
C VAL A 94 -2.85 -7.29 13.73
N ASN A 95 -3.65 -8.12 13.10
CA ASN A 95 -4.67 -8.89 13.82
C ASN A 95 -4.04 -9.84 14.83
N ASN A 96 -2.96 -10.51 14.44
CA ASN A 96 -2.29 -11.44 15.34
C ASN A 96 -1.63 -10.72 16.51
N PHE A 97 -1.00 -9.60 16.22
CA PHE A 97 -0.33 -8.83 17.26
C PHE A 97 -1.34 -8.29 18.28
N ALA A 98 -2.48 -7.78 17.77
CA ALA A 98 -3.53 -7.28 18.65
C ALA A 98 -4.06 -8.40 19.53
N LYS A 99 -4.28 -9.55 18.94
CA LYS A 99 -4.80 -10.68 19.68
C LYS A 99 -3.83 -11.13 20.75
N GLU A 100 -2.54 -11.17 20.43
CA GLU A 100 -1.53 -11.54 21.40
C GLU A 100 -1.48 -10.59 22.57
N ASN A 101 -1.84 -9.35 22.36
CA ASN A 101 -1.82 -8.35 23.39
C ASN A 101 -3.19 -8.11 24.02
N GLY A 102 -4.16 -8.95 23.68
CA GLY A 102 -5.47 -8.88 24.30
C GLY A 102 -6.35 -7.73 23.86
N HIS A 103 -6.09 -7.20 22.67
CA HIS A 103 -6.88 -6.08 22.16
C HIS A 103 -7.75 -6.52 20.99
N PRO A 104 -8.97 -6.01 20.88
CA PRO A 104 -9.87 -6.38 19.79
C PRO A 104 -9.64 -5.63 18.49
N LEU A 105 -8.55 -4.91 18.37
CA LEU A 105 -8.25 -4.16 17.15
C LEU A 105 -8.31 -5.09 15.94
N LEU A 106 -9.01 -4.65 14.91
CA LEU A 106 -9.21 -5.44 13.72
C LEU A 106 -8.74 -4.72 12.48
N SER A 107 -8.08 -5.46 11.61
CA SER A 107 -7.67 -4.94 10.32
C SER A 107 -8.24 -5.83 9.24
N ASP A 108 -8.59 -5.24 8.08
CA ASP A 108 -8.91 -6.02 6.92
C ASP A 108 -8.48 -5.30 5.67
N ILE A 109 -8.79 -5.84 4.49
CA ILE A 109 -8.35 -5.25 3.26
C ILE A 109 -9.53 -5.02 2.33
N GLU A 110 -9.38 -4.00 1.47
CA GLU A 110 -10.40 -3.67 0.49
C GLU A 110 -9.73 -3.46 -0.85
N ALA A 111 -10.35 -3.94 -1.91
CA ALA A 111 -9.81 -3.74 -3.25
C ALA A 111 -9.93 -2.27 -3.65
N VAL A 112 -8.91 -1.78 -4.32
CA VAL A 112 -8.96 -0.43 -4.87
C VAL A 112 -9.58 -0.54 -6.24
N SER A 113 -10.61 0.26 -6.47
CA SER A 113 -11.33 0.20 -7.72
C SER A 113 -10.73 1.12 -8.77
N TYR A 114 -10.13 0.54 -9.77
CA TYR A 114 -9.59 1.34 -10.85
C TYR A 114 -10.68 1.91 -11.71
N THR A 115 -11.80 1.20 -11.77
CA THR A 115 -12.92 1.68 -12.54
C THR A 115 -13.45 2.97 -11.97
N HIS A 116 -13.50 3.02 -10.69
CA HIS A 116 -13.95 4.21 -9.99
C HIS A 116 -13.05 5.39 -10.30
N LEU A 117 -11.76 5.16 -10.28
CA LEU A 117 -10.83 6.22 -10.57
C LEU A 117 -10.99 6.71 -11.97
N ARG A 118 -11.18 5.83 -12.89
CA ARG A 118 -11.34 6.18 -14.25
C ARG A 118 -12.58 7.00 -14.47
N ALA A 119 -13.65 6.60 -13.90
CA ALA A 119 -14.88 7.31 -14.05
C ALA A 119 -14.74 8.70 -13.48
N HIS A 120 -13.98 8.82 -12.47
CA HIS A 120 -13.77 10.07 -11.82
C HIS A 120 -12.98 11.03 -12.70
N GLU A 121 -12.08 10.52 -13.46
CA GLU A 121 -11.29 11.32 -14.33
C GLU A 121 -12.02 11.71 -15.58
N THR A 122 -12.77 10.82 -16.09
CA THR A 122 -13.42 11.03 -17.33
C THR A 122 -14.44 12.07 -17.41
N PRO A 123 -15.26 12.18 -16.50
CA PRO A 123 -16.38 13.07 -16.59
C PRO A 123 -16.03 14.50 -16.78
N VAL A 124 -14.90 14.79 -16.92
CA VAL A 124 -14.50 16.11 -17.09
C VAL A 124 -15.25 16.87 -18.09
#